data_8c48da7135a21e3fcd9483ad10889a16
#
_entry.id   8c48da7135a21e3fcd9483ad10889a16
#
_cell.length_a   1.000
_cell.length_b   1.000
_cell.length_c   1.000
_cell.angle_alpha   90.00
_cell.angle_beta   90.00
_cell.angle_gamma   90.00
#
_symmetry.space_group_name_H-M   'P 1'
#
loop_
_entity.id
_entity.type
_entity.pdbx_description
1 polymer ?
#
loop_
_entity_poly.entity_id
_entity_poly.type
_entity_poly.pdbx_seq_one_letter_code
_entity_poly.pdbx_strand_id
1 'polypeptide(L)'
;KNNQPTVAVPGGSVFNGLVSLGRAGANVTFISEVGGDHVGEIILNFMKDNGISTDNVMVYPDRKSPVSLAFLNEKNDAEYSFYKDYPSLRLDVDMPEVTSDDIVMFGSFYAITPQLRDKVKELLDKARKVGAIIYYDVNFRSTHAHEAIKLMPTILENFEYADIVRGSTEDFGNMFGITDADKVYQHKVGFYCPRFICTNGGEGLCLRTKTVKKNYPVEPLKTVSTIGAGD
;
A
#
# COMPACT_ATOMS: atom_id res chain seq x y z
N LYS A 1 31.45 13.38 -5.71
CA LYS A 1 30.31 14.12 -5.19
C LYS A 1 29.57 14.60 -6.41
N ASN A 2 28.79 13.71 -6.99
CA ASN A 2 28.24 13.88 -8.32
C ASN A 2 26.92 14.63 -8.18
N ASN A 3 26.83 15.83 -8.77
CA ASN A 3 25.57 16.49 -9.06
C ASN A 3 24.79 15.64 -10.08
N GLN A 4 24.27 14.50 -9.63
CA GLN A 4 23.34 13.73 -10.46
C GLN A 4 21.99 14.46 -10.42
N PRO A 5 21.29 14.59 -11.54
CA PRO A 5 19.97 15.18 -11.55
C PRO A 5 19.02 14.35 -10.67
N THR A 6 18.28 15.03 -9.80
CA THR A 6 17.24 14.40 -9.02
C THR A 6 16.04 14.13 -9.92
N VAL A 7 15.63 12.88 -10.01
CA VAL A 7 14.41 12.50 -10.73
C VAL A 7 13.28 12.42 -9.71
N ALA A 8 12.19 13.16 -9.94
CA ALA A 8 10.97 13.09 -9.15
C ALA A 8 9.96 12.19 -9.88
N VAL A 9 9.39 11.22 -9.18
CA VAL A 9 8.38 10.30 -9.71
C VAL A 9 7.25 10.18 -8.69
N PRO A 10 5.97 10.34 -9.10
CA PRO A 10 4.85 9.98 -8.24
C PRO A 10 4.92 8.52 -7.83
N GLY A 11 4.63 8.23 -6.55
CA GLY A 11 4.75 6.87 -6.04
C GLY A 11 4.04 6.68 -4.70
N GLY A 12 4.08 5.45 -4.24
CA GLY A 12 3.43 4.93 -3.04
C GLY A 12 3.01 3.49 -3.30
N SER A 13 3.01 2.63 -2.32
CA SER A 13 2.80 1.18 -2.52
C SER A 13 1.46 0.89 -3.23
N VAL A 14 0.32 1.25 -2.62
CA VAL A 14 -0.99 1.05 -3.25
C VAL A 14 -1.10 1.85 -4.56
N PHE A 15 -0.56 3.07 -4.59
CA PHE A 15 -0.57 3.93 -5.78
C PHE A 15 0.12 3.26 -6.99
N ASN A 16 1.29 2.67 -6.80
CA ASN A 16 2.02 2.00 -7.89
C ASN A 16 1.23 0.80 -8.44
N GLY A 17 0.59 0.02 -7.58
CA GLY A 17 -0.30 -1.07 -7.98
C GLY A 17 -1.48 -0.55 -8.82
N LEU A 18 -2.11 0.55 -8.40
CA LEU A 18 -3.21 1.17 -9.14
C LEU A 18 -2.76 1.74 -10.48
N VAL A 19 -1.56 2.33 -10.56
CA VAL A 19 -0.97 2.78 -11.83
C VAL A 19 -0.79 1.61 -12.80
N SER A 20 -0.33 0.46 -12.31
CA SER A 20 -0.18 -0.74 -13.12
C SER A 20 -1.54 -1.24 -13.65
N LEU A 21 -2.57 -1.22 -12.81
CA LEU A 21 -3.94 -1.59 -13.20
C LEU A 21 -4.54 -0.59 -14.22
N GLY A 22 -4.39 0.71 -14.00
CA GLY A 22 -4.86 1.74 -14.94
C GLY A 22 -4.22 1.59 -16.32
N ARG A 23 -2.89 1.35 -16.37
CA ARG A 23 -2.17 1.05 -17.63
C ARG A 23 -2.65 -0.23 -18.31
N ALA A 24 -3.10 -1.20 -17.54
CA ALA A 24 -3.70 -2.43 -18.06
C ALA A 24 -5.16 -2.23 -18.53
N GLY A 25 -5.71 -1.04 -18.42
CA GLY A 25 -7.08 -0.70 -18.86
C GLY A 25 -8.17 -0.99 -17.83
N ALA A 26 -7.82 -1.24 -16.57
CA ALA A 26 -8.80 -1.38 -15.51
C ALA A 26 -9.42 0.00 -15.19
N ASN A 27 -10.69 0.00 -14.80
CA ASN A 27 -11.34 1.18 -14.23
C ASN A 27 -10.86 1.36 -12.79
N VAL A 28 -10.08 2.41 -12.54
CA VAL A 28 -9.41 2.64 -11.24
C VAL A 28 -9.85 3.97 -10.65
N THR A 29 -10.40 3.90 -9.44
CA THR A 29 -10.67 5.07 -8.58
C THR A 29 -9.66 5.10 -7.45
N PHE A 30 -8.99 6.22 -7.24
CA PHE A 30 -8.03 6.39 -6.16
C PHE A 30 -8.53 7.38 -5.12
N ILE A 31 -8.63 6.93 -3.88
CA ILE A 31 -9.01 7.76 -2.74
C ILE A 31 -7.73 8.17 -2.03
N SER A 32 -7.42 9.46 -2.07
CA SER A 32 -6.18 10.00 -1.52
C SER A 32 -6.26 11.50 -1.25
N GLU A 33 -5.14 12.10 -0.92
CA GLU A 33 -5.02 13.54 -0.65
C GLU A 33 -3.68 14.09 -1.11
N VAL A 34 -3.71 15.31 -1.64
CA VAL A 34 -2.52 16.06 -2.08
C VAL A 34 -2.62 17.52 -1.65
N GLY A 35 -1.51 18.22 -1.64
CA GLY A 35 -1.48 19.67 -1.49
C GLY A 35 -1.87 20.38 -2.79
N GLY A 36 -2.35 21.63 -2.68
CA GLY A 36 -2.60 22.54 -3.82
C GLY A 36 -1.30 23.17 -4.32
N ASP A 37 -0.24 22.39 -4.46
CA ASP A 37 1.07 22.82 -4.89
C ASP A 37 1.50 22.12 -6.18
N HIS A 38 2.62 22.55 -6.73
CA HIS A 38 3.14 21.99 -7.98
C HIS A 38 3.39 20.48 -7.93
N VAL A 39 3.75 19.93 -6.76
CA VAL A 39 3.91 18.48 -6.59
C VAL A 39 2.55 17.78 -6.70
N GLY A 40 1.48 18.36 -6.12
CA GLY A 40 0.12 17.85 -6.25
C GLY A 40 -0.35 17.86 -7.71
N GLU A 41 -0.07 18.93 -8.46
CA GLU A 41 -0.38 18.99 -9.90
C GLU A 41 0.32 17.88 -10.69
N ILE A 42 1.61 17.62 -10.41
CA ILE A 42 2.38 16.53 -11.04
C ILE A 42 1.72 15.18 -10.74
N ILE A 43 1.33 14.92 -9.48
CA ILE A 43 0.68 13.67 -9.08
C ILE A 43 -0.66 13.50 -9.80
N LEU A 44 -1.52 14.52 -9.79
CA LEU A 44 -2.84 14.46 -10.42
C LEU A 44 -2.75 14.27 -11.95
N ASN A 45 -1.83 14.96 -12.62
CA ASN A 45 -1.60 14.79 -14.04
C ASN A 45 -1.09 13.39 -14.36
N PHE A 46 -0.14 12.88 -13.58
CA PHE A 46 0.36 11.52 -13.75
C PHE A 46 -0.76 10.46 -13.58
N MET A 47 -1.69 10.66 -12.65
CA MET A 47 -2.84 9.77 -12.49
C MET A 47 -3.71 9.76 -13.75
N LYS A 48 -4.08 10.93 -14.26
CA LYS A 48 -4.89 11.07 -15.48
C LYS A 48 -4.23 10.41 -16.68
N ASP A 49 -2.92 10.64 -16.86
CA ASP A 49 -2.12 10.05 -17.93
C ASP A 49 -2.05 8.52 -17.88
N ASN A 50 -2.33 7.93 -16.71
CA ASN A 50 -2.33 6.49 -16.48
C ASN A 50 -3.74 5.89 -16.27
N GLY A 51 -4.79 6.61 -16.65
CA GLY A 51 -6.17 6.11 -16.62
C GLY A 51 -6.78 5.99 -15.21
N ILE A 52 -6.28 6.76 -14.23
CA ILE A 52 -6.79 6.74 -12.87
C ILE A 52 -7.67 7.98 -12.65
N SER A 53 -8.92 7.79 -12.15
CA SER A 53 -9.79 8.90 -11.74
C SER A 53 -9.16 9.67 -10.57
N THR A 54 -9.28 11.01 -10.64
CA THR A 54 -8.84 11.94 -9.59
C THR A 54 -10.00 12.52 -8.78
N ASP A 55 -11.24 12.08 -9.03
CA ASP A 55 -12.47 12.67 -8.46
C ASP A 55 -12.55 12.52 -6.94
N ASN A 56 -11.92 11.46 -6.39
CA ASN A 56 -11.87 11.18 -4.95
C ASN A 56 -10.51 11.51 -4.33
N VAL A 57 -9.73 12.41 -4.96
CA VAL A 57 -8.48 12.92 -4.39
C VAL A 57 -8.72 14.30 -3.79
N MET A 58 -8.59 14.40 -2.47
CA MET A 58 -8.69 15.68 -1.78
C MET A 58 -7.50 16.56 -2.09
N VAL A 59 -7.75 17.80 -2.50
CA VAL A 59 -6.73 18.82 -2.71
C VAL A 59 -6.82 19.87 -1.61
N TYR A 60 -5.77 20.05 -0.84
CA TYR A 60 -5.69 21.08 0.21
C TYR A 60 -4.99 22.33 -0.33
N PRO A 61 -5.71 23.43 -0.61
CA PRO A 61 -5.14 24.60 -1.30
C PRO A 61 -3.92 25.22 -0.58
N ASP A 62 -3.94 25.21 0.76
CA ASP A 62 -2.94 25.88 1.60
C ASP A 62 -1.90 24.89 2.18
N ARG A 63 -1.81 23.65 1.65
CA ARG A 63 -0.91 22.62 2.14
C ARG A 63 0.07 22.15 1.07
N LYS A 64 1.12 21.47 1.52
CA LYS A 64 2.13 20.88 0.64
C LYS A 64 1.88 19.38 0.46
N SER A 65 2.06 18.91 -0.75
CA SER A 65 2.00 17.49 -1.04
C SER A 65 3.12 16.73 -0.33
N PRO A 66 2.89 15.49 0.11
CA PRO A 66 3.94 14.67 0.71
C PRO A 66 5.07 14.40 -0.28
N VAL A 67 6.31 14.53 0.18
CA VAL A 67 7.51 14.20 -0.58
C VAL A 67 8.36 13.23 0.22
N SER A 68 8.88 12.22 -0.43
CA SER A 68 9.91 11.35 0.14
C SER A 68 11.19 11.46 -0.66
N LEU A 69 12.32 11.59 0.03
CA LEU A 69 13.64 11.50 -0.56
C LEU A 69 14.19 10.10 -0.34
N ALA A 70 14.60 9.44 -1.41
CA ALA A 70 15.28 8.14 -1.34
C ALA A 70 16.79 8.35 -1.47
N PHE A 71 17.55 7.97 -0.44
CA PHE A 71 18.99 7.98 -0.44
C PHE A 71 19.49 6.55 -0.69
N LEU A 72 20.09 6.32 -1.85
CA LEU A 72 20.60 5.00 -2.20
C LEU A 72 22.00 4.78 -1.61
N ASN A 73 22.19 3.65 -0.95
CA ASN A 73 23.51 3.20 -0.50
C ASN A 73 24.29 2.52 -1.66
N GLU A 74 25.51 2.05 -1.37
CA GLU A 74 26.37 1.36 -2.35
C GLU A 74 25.76 0.06 -2.91
N LYS A 75 24.75 -0.51 -2.23
CA LYS A 75 24.03 -1.72 -2.65
C LYS A 75 22.71 -1.41 -3.37
N ASN A 76 22.42 -0.12 -3.64
CA ASN A 76 21.14 0.38 -4.15
C ASN A 76 19.93 0.15 -3.21
N ASP A 77 20.16 -0.09 -1.90
CA ASP A 77 19.08 -0.06 -0.93
C ASP A 77 18.72 1.39 -0.61
N ALA A 78 17.42 1.67 -0.50
CA ALA A 78 16.92 3.02 -0.28
C ALA A 78 16.63 3.28 1.19
N GLU A 79 17.23 4.35 1.73
CA GLU A 79 16.82 4.98 2.99
C GLU A 79 15.92 6.17 2.68
N TYR A 80 14.76 6.26 3.34
CA TYR A 80 13.76 7.25 3.04
C TYR A 80 13.66 8.32 4.12
N SER A 81 13.60 9.59 3.69
CA SER A 81 13.19 10.73 4.52
C SER A 81 11.85 11.26 4.02
N PHE A 82 10.85 11.36 4.90
CA PHE A 82 9.50 11.77 4.56
C PHE A 82 9.23 13.21 5.03
N TYR A 83 8.70 14.02 4.12
CA TYR A 83 8.23 15.38 4.38
C TYR A 83 6.73 15.41 4.16
N LYS A 84 5.98 15.77 5.21
CA LYS A 84 4.52 15.72 5.23
C LYS A 84 3.96 16.98 5.86
N ASP A 85 2.94 17.57 5.25
CA ASP A 85 2.20 18.71 5.74
C ASP A 85 0.69 18.43 5.67
N TYR A 86 0.21 17.62 6.61
CA TYR A 86 -1.19 17.24 6.64
C TYR A 86 -2.01 18.17 7.55
N PRO A 87 -3.25 18.55 7.17
CA PRO A 87 -4.17 19.24 8.05
C PRO A 87 -4.66 18.31 9.18
N SER A 88 -5.32 18.88 10.18
CA SER A 88 -5.97 18.10 11.25
C SER A 88 -7.16 17.29 10.76
N LEU A 89 -7.97 17.86 9.86
CA LEU A 89 -9.03 17.14 9.15
C LEU A 89 -8.42 16.51 7.89
N ARG A 90 -8.49 15.18 7.83
CA ARG A 90 -7.90 14.38 6.77
C ARG A 90 -8.99 13.76 5.90
N LEU A 91 -8.70 13.67 4.60
CA LEU A 91 -9.50 12.92 3.62
C LEU A 91 -10.99 13.30 3.67
N ASP A 92 -11.28 14.61 3.61
CA ASP A 92 -12.64 15.15 3.59
C ASP A 92 -13.22 15.05 2.17
N VAL A 93 -13.45 13.81 1.75
CA VAL A 93 -14.05 13.47 0.44
C VAL A 93 -15.21 12.51 0.65
N ASP A 94 -16.14 12.55 -0.28
CA ASP A 94 -17.19 11.54 -0.36
C ASP A 94 -16.57 10.21 -0.79
N MET A 95 -16.88 9.14 -0.07
CA MET A 95 -16.46 7.81 -0.46
C MET A 95 -17.23 7.37 -1.70
N PRO A 96 -16.56 6.81 -2.72
CA PRO A 96 -17.22 6.36 -3.94
C PRO A 96 -18.27 5.29 -3.65
N GLU A 97 -19.19 5.13 -4.60
CA GLU A 97 -20.06 3.97 -4.61
C GLU A 97 -19.22 2.71 -4.86
N VAL A 98 -19.55 1.66 -4.14
CA VAL A 98 -18.88 0.34 -4.24
C VAL A 98 -19.94 -0.71 -4.58
N THR A 99 -19.62 -1.59 -5.51
CA THR A 99 -20.48 -2.71 -5.94
C THR A 99 -19.86 -4.06 -5.61
N SER A 100 -20.60 -5.15 -5.75
CA SER A 100 -20.07 -6.51 -5.56
C SER A 100 -18.99 -6.92 -6.57
N ASP A 101 -18.90 -6.22 -7.70
CA ASP A 101 -17.93 -6.51 -8.76
C ASP A 101 -16.61 -5.77 -8.56
N ASP A 102 -16.52 -4.93 -7.53
CA ASP A 102 -15.34 -4.14 -7.23
C ASP A 102 -14.33 -4.89 -6.35
N ILE A 103 -13.07 -4.45 -6.47
CA ILE A 103 -11.99 -4.83 -5.56
C ILE A 103 -11.53 -3.57 -4.83
N VAL A 104 -11.72 -3.53 -3.53
CA VAL A 104 -11.21 -2.46 -2.67
C VAL A 104 -9.82 -2.82 -2.17
N MET A 105 -8.81 -2.15 -2.73
CA MET A 105 -7.41 -2.31 -2.32
C MET A 105 -7.01 -1.21 -1.34
N PHE A 106 -6.51 -1.57 -0.18
CA PHE A 106 -6.03 -0.62 0.81
C PHE A 106 -4.75 -1.14 1.49
N GLY A 107 -3.99 -0.26 2.12
CA GLY A 107 -2.77 -0.75 2.74
C GLY A 107 -1.80 0.32 3.18
N SER A 108 -0.56 -0.14 3.46
CA SER A 108 0.55 0.67 3.90
C SER A 108 0.25 1.43 5.20
N PHE A 109 1.09 2.39 5.54
CA PHE A 109 0.91 3.23 6.74
C PHE A 109 -0.40 4.04 6.72
N TYR A 110 -0.91 4.35 5.52
CA TYR A 110 -2.18 5.06 5.36
C TYR A 110 -3.35 4.30 6.02
N ALA A 111 -3.40 2.98 5.85
CA ALA A 111 -4.43 2.11 6.40
C ALA A 111 -4.39 1.96 7.93
N ILE A 112 -3.28 2.33 8.58
CA ILE A 112 -3.09 2.22 10.02
C ILE A 112 -2.89 3.58 10.71
N THR A 113 -3.02 4.68 9.96
CA THR A 113 -2.95 6.04 10.49
C THR A 113 -4.22 6.36 11.28
N PRO A 114 -4.12 6.72 12.59
CA PRO A 114 -5.31 6.94 13.43
C PRO A 114 -6.25 8.02 12.90
N GLN A 115 -5.72 9.11 12.33
CA GLN A 115 -6.50 10.23 11.79
C GLN A 115 -7.33 9.86 10.55
N LEU A 116 -7.01 8.74 9.90
CA LEU A 116 -7.72 8.25 8.71
C LEU A 116 -8.63 7.07 9.01
N ARG A 117 -8.57 6.55 10.26
CA ARG A 117 -9.21 5.27 10.59
C ARG A 117 -10.69 5.24 10.29
N ASP A 118 -11.42 6.28 10.66
CA ASP A 118 -12.87 6.35 10.45
C ASP A 118 -13.23 6.35 8.95
N LYS A 119 -12.47 7.08 8.14
CA LYS A 119 -12.66 7.12 6.68
C LYS A 119 -12.29 5.79 6.01
N VAL A 120 -11.21 5.16 6.44
CA VAL A 120 -10.84 3.81 5.97
C VAL A 120 -11.94 2.81 6.32
N LYS A 121 -12.46 2.83 7.55
CA LYS A 121 -13.54 1.93 7.97
C LYS A 121 -14.83 2.19 7.20
N GLU A 122 -15.19 3.45 6.96
CA GLU A 122 -16.37 3.79 6.14
C GLU A 122 -16.31 3.08 4.76
N LEU A 123 -15.16 3.12 4.08
CA LEU A 123 -14.97 2.44 2.80
C LEU A 123 -15.05 0.91 2.94
N LEU A 124 -14.37 0.35 3.95
CA LEU A 124 -14.34 -1.10 4.18
C LEU A 124 -15.73 -1.66 4.56
N ASP A 125 -16.49 -0.91 5.37
CA ASP A 125 -17.87 -1.28 5.73
C ASP A 125 -18.80 -1.25 4.51
N LYS A 126 -18.67 -0.22 3.64
CA LYS A 126 -19.39 -0.17 2.36
C LYS A 126 -19.07 -1.40 1.49
N ALA A 127 -17.77 -1.69 1.32
CA ALA A 127 -17.30 -2.83 0.54
C ALA A 127 -17.83 -4.17 1.07
N ARG A 128 -17.73 -4.40 2.38
CA ARG A 128 -18.23 -5.62 3.04
C ARG A 128 -19.73 -5.77 2.89
N LYS A 129 -20.48 -4.68 3.03
CA LYS A 129 -21.96 -4.68 2.93
C LYS A 129 -22.45 -5.14 1.55
N VAL A 130 -21.75 -4.80 0.48
CA VAL A 130 -22.11 -5.17 -0.89
C VAL A 130 -21.45 -6.46 -1.36
N GLY A 131 -20.48 -7.01 -0.62
CA GLY A 131 -19.74 -8.22 -0.98
C GLY A 131 -18.61 -7.98 -1.99
N ALA A 132 -18.09 -6.76 -2.08
CA ALA A 132 -16.86 -6.46 -2.82
C ALA A 132 -15.66 -7.21 -2.23
N ILE A 133 -14.66 -7.51 -3.05
CA ILE A 133 -13.42 -8.13 -2.58
C ILE A 133 -12.57 -7.08 -1.88
N ILE A 134 -12.13 -7.36 -0.65
CA ILE A 134 -11.27 -6.49 0.13
C ILE A 134 -9.85 -7.06 0.13
N TYR A 135 -8.91 -6.31 -0.44
CA TYR A 135 -7.50 -6.68 -0.57
C TYR A 135 -6.64 -5.76 0.30
N TYR A 136 -5.98 -6.32 1.31
CA TYR A 136 -5.09 -5.58 2.19
C TYR A 136 -3.62 -5.84 1.85
N ASP A 137 -2.92 -4.78 1.37
CA ASP A 137 -1.47 -4.79 1.19
C ASP A 137 -0.77 -4.17 2.40
N VAL A 138 -0.13 -5.00 3.20
CA VAL A 138 0.43 -4.63 4.50
C VAL A 138 1.49 -3.54 4.38
N ASN A 139 2.52 -3.75 3.57
CA ASN A 139 3.63 -2.83 3.31
C ASN A 139 4.14 -2.09 4.58
N PHE A 140 4.50 -2.86 5.62
CA PHE A 140 4.91 -2.35 6.93
C PHE A 140 6.42 -2.13 6.98
N ARG A 141 6.85 -0.89 6.81
CA ARG A 141 8.25 -0.51 6.73
C ARG A 141 8.98 -0.60 8.08
N SER A 142 10.29 -0.88 8.06
CA SER A 142 11.16 -0.95 9.24
C SER A 142 11.15 0.33 10.07
N THR A 143 10.93 1.50 9.45
CA THR A 143 10.79 2.79 10.15
C THR A 143 9.64 2.82 11.17
N HIS A 144 8.64 1.93 11.02
CA HIS A 144 7.50 1.81 11.93
C HIS A 144 7.59 0.62 12.88
N ALA A 145 8.66 -0.18 12.83
CA ALA A 145 8.82 -1.38 13.65
C ALA A 145 8.73 -1.07 15.16
N HIS A 146 9.23 0.08 15.59
CA HIS A 146 9.17 0.54 16.98
C HIS A 146 7.73 0.85 17.47
N GLU A 147 6.78 1.09 16.56
CA GLU A 147 5.37 1.33 16.85
C GLU A 147 4.50 0.07 16.64
N ALA A 148 5.07 -1.06 16.23
CA ALA A 148 4.33 -2.26 15.85
C ALA A 148 3.32 -2.71 16.93
N ILE A 149 3.73 -2.69 18.20
CA ILE A 149 2.84 -3.08 19.32
C ILE A 149 1.63 -2.15 19.42
N LYS A 150 1.83 -0.84 19.29
CA LYS A 150 0.76 0.17 19.34
C LYS A 150 -0.19 0.05 18.15
N LEU A 151 0.32 -0.27 16.99
CA LEU A 151 -0.44 -0.37 15.74
C LEU A 151 -1.13 -1.74 15.56
N MET A 152 -0.74 -2.74 16.36
CA MET A 152 -1.23 -4.11 16.22
C MET A 152 -2.75 -4.24 16.24
N PRO A 153 -3.51 -3.59 17.12
CA PRO A 153 -4.98 -3.70 17.11
C PRO A 153 -5.57 -3.30 15.75
N THR A 154 -5.09 -2.20 15.16
CA THR A 154 -5.56 -1.73 13.84
C THR A 154 -5.13 -2.68 12.72
N ILE A 155 -3.93 -3.25 12.78
CA ILE A 155 -3.44 -4.22 11.80
C ILE A 155 -4.30 -5.49 11.83
N LEU A 156 -4.63 -6.00 13.02
CA LEU A 156 -5.47 -7.18 13.17
C LEU A 156 -6.90 -6.91 12.68
N GLU A 157 -7.46 -5.74 12.99
CA GLU A 157 -8.76 -5.32 12.47
C GLU A 157 -8.74 -5.23 10.92
N ASN A 158 -7.65 -4.78 10.31
CA ASN A 158 -7.49 -4.80 8.85
C ASN A 158 -7.46 -6.24 8.30
N PHE A 159 -6.82 -7.18 9.00
CA PHE A 159 -6.87 -8.60 8.61
C PHE A 159 -8.29 -9.17 8.67
N GLU A 160 -9.10 -8.77 9.66
CA GLU A 160 -10.51 -9.19 9.77
C GLU A 160 -11.36 -8.63 8.63
N TYR A 161 -11.08 -7.42 8.15
CA TYR A 161 -11.78 -6.85 7.00
C TYR A 161 -11.42 -7.56 5.69
N ALA A 162 -10.18 -8.00 5.55
CA ALA A 162 -9.63 -8.46 4.28
C ALA A 162 -10.11 -9.86 3.86
N ASP A 163 -10.45 -10.01 2.61
CA ASP A 163 -10.60 -11.30 1.93
C ASP A 163 -9.25 -11.88 1.53
N ILE A 164 -8.28 -11.01 1.25
CA ILE A 164 -6.92 -11.35 0.87
C ILE A 164 -5.97 -10.42 1.64
N VAL A 165 -5.02 -10.99 2.35
CA VAL A 165 -3.88 -10.27 2.95
C VAL A 165 -2.64 -10.56 2.15
N ARG A 166 -1.96 -9.51 1.70
CA ARG A 166 -0.66 -9.59 1.04
C ARG A 166 0.38 -8.81 1.84
N GLY A 167 1.59 -9.30 1.88
CA GLY A 167 2.77 -8.63 2.42
C GLY A 167 4.04 -9.34 2.03
N SER A 168 5.18 -8.76 2.34
CA SER A 168 6.50 -9.36 2.14
C SER A 168 7.00 -10.06 3.41
N THR A 169 7.99 -10.95 3.25
CA THR A 169 8.71 -11.53 4.40
C THR A 169 9.32 -10.45 5.30
N GLU A 170 9.74 -9.31 4.72
CA GLU A 170 10.25 -8.17 5.46
C GLU A 170 9.15 -7.50 6.30
N ASP A 171 7.96 -7.28 5.73
CA ASP A 171 6.83 -6.69 6.47
C ASP A 171 6.50 -7.50 7.72
N PHE A 172 6.36 -8.82 7.56
CA PHE A 172 6.05 -9.72 8.67
C PHE A 172 7.19 -9.87 9.66
N GLY A 173 8.44 -9.80 9.19
CA GLY A 173 9.63 -9.68 10.03
C GLY A 173 9.59 -8.45 10.92
N ASN A 174 9.26 -7.29 10.35
CA ASN A 174 9.14 -6.01 11.07
C ASN A 174 7.98 -6.01 12.08
N MET A 175 6.85 -6.65 11.76
CA MET A 175 5.67 -6.68 12.62
C MET A 175 5.75 -7.74 13.72
N PHE A 176 6.21 -8.93 13.39
CA PHE A 176 6.06 -10.12 14.25
C PHE A 176 7.38 -10.80 14.60
N GLY A 177 8.51 -10.37 14.00
CA GLY A 177 9.78 -11.08 14.10
C GLY A 177 9.75 -12.45 13.38
N ILE A 178 8.82 -12.68 12.44
CA ILE A 178 8.62 -13.94 11.72
C ILE A 178 8.72 -13.68 10.23
N THR A 179 9.67 -14.32 9.56
CA THR A 179 9.86 -14.22 8.09
C THR A 179 9.37 -15.45 7.33
N ASP A 180 9.11 -16.57 8.02
CA ASP A 180 8.56 -17.77 7.42
C ASP A 180 7.06 -17.59 7.12
N ALA A 181 6.71 -17.64 5.84
CA ALA A 181 5.34 -17.39 5.36
C ALA A 181 4.30 -18.38 5.96
N ASP A 182 4.69 -19.63 6.18
CA ASP A 182 3.78 -20.63 6.79
C ASP A 182 3.50 -20.31 8.24
N LYS A 183 4.53 -19.97 9.00
CA LYS A 183 4.38 -19.58 10.41
C LYS A 183 3.58 -18.29 10.54
N VAL A 184 3.80 -17.32 9.66
CA VAL A 184 3.00 -16.08 9.62
C VAL A 184 1.52 -16.42 9.40
N TYR A 185 1.22 -17.26 8.40
CA TYR A 185 -0.16 -17.67 8.15
C TYR A 185 -0.76 -18.42 9.35
N GLN A 186 -0.08 -19.45 9.83
CA GLN A 186 -0.60 -20.33 10.90
C GLN A 186 -0.79 -19.62 12.23
N HIS A 187 0.10 -18.68 12.58
CA HIS A 187 0.13 -18.07 13.92
C HIS A 187 -0.37 -16.63 13.97
N LYS A 188 -0.60 -15.98 12.81
CA LYS A 188 -0.99 -14.57 12.74
C LYS A 188 -2.19 -14.36 11.80
N VAL A 189 -2.00 -14.45 10.50
CA VAL A 189 -3.00 -14.03 9.50
C VAL A 189 -4.18 -15.00 9.41
N GLY A 190 -3.93 -16.30 9.44
CA GLY A 190 -4.94 -17.34 9.18
C GLY A 190 -6.08 -17.43 10.19
N PHE A 191 -5.96 -16.76 11.36
CA PHE A 191 -7.04 -16.60 12.33
C PHE A 191 -8.11 -15.60 11.86
N TYR A 192 -7.71 -14.63 11.06
CA TYR A 192 -8.52 -13.49 10.64
C TYR A 192 -8.89 -13.55 9.15
N CYS A 193 -7.93 -13.86 8.28
CA CYS A 193 -8.10 -13.85 6.85
C CYS A 193 -7.79 -15.24 6.24
N PRO A 194 -8.71 -15.78 5.39
CA PRO A 194 -8.53 -17.13 4.83
C PRO A 194 -7.52 -17.19 3.67
N ARG A 195 -7.18 -16.08 3.03
CA ARG A 195 -6.29 -16.03 1.87
C ARG A 195 -5.09 -15.13 2.14
N PHE A 196 -3.91 -15.67 1.92
CA PHE A 196 -2.66 -15.01 2.25
C PHE A 196 -1.65 -15.15 1.12
N ILE A 197 -1.01 -14.05 0.77
CA ILE A 197 0.07 -13.96 -0.20
C ILE A 197 1.29 -13.36 0.49
N CYS A 198 2.40 -14.09 0.50
CA CYS A 198 3.67 -13.59 1.05
C CYS A 198 4.72 -13.57 -0.05
N THR A 199 5.24 -12.38 -0.35
CA THR A 199 6.32 -12.20 -1.33
C THR A 199 7.69 -12.30 -0.65
N ASN A 200 8.67 -12.87 -1.35
CA ASN A 200 10.05 -13.05 -0.87
C ASN A 200 11.08 -12.62 -1.92
N GLY A 201 10.94 -11.40 -2.42
CA GLY A 201 11.85 -10.83 -3.40
C GLY A 201 12.09 -11.76 -4.60
N GLY A 202 13.35 -11.99 -4.94
CA GLY A 202 13.76 -12.87 -6.06
C GLY A 202 13.47 -14.36 -5.87
N GLU A 203 13.04 -14.79 -4.67
CA GLU A 203 12.65 -16.19 -4.41
C GLU A 203 11.17 -16.46 -4.76
N GLY A 204 10.41 -15.41 -5.11
CA GLY A 204 9.03 -15.55 -5.54
C GLY A 204 8.01 -15.26 -4.46
N LEU A 205 6.88 -15.95 -4.49
CA LEU A 205 5.80 -15.77 -3.54
C LEU A 205 5.21 -17.09 -3.06
N CYS A 206 4.65 -17.06 -1.87
CA CYS A 206 3.87 -18.14 -1.26
C CYS A 206 2.40 -17.74 -1.19
N LEU A 207 1.52 -18.56 -1.77
CA LEU A 207 0.07 -18.50 -1.60
C LEU A 207 -0.38 -19.48 -0.53
N ARG A 208 -1.15 -19.02 0.44
CA ARG A 208 -1.70 -19.84 1.52
C ARG A 208 -3.21 -19.64 1.68
N THR A 209 -3.89 -20.76 1.85
CA THR A 209 -5.26 -20.82 2.39
C THR A 209 -5.31 -21.94 3.45
N LYS A 210 -6.48 -22.22 4.00
CA LYS A 210 -6.66 -23.34 4.94
C LYS A 210 -6.29 -24.70 4.30
N THR A 211 -6.49 -24.85 3.00
CA THR A 211 -6.34 -26.13 2.28
C THR A 211 -5.25 -26.11 1.21
N VAL A 212 -4.75 -24.92 0.84
CA VAL A 212 -3.77 -24.77 -0.24
C VAL A 212 -2.49 -24.13 0.29
N LYS A 213 -1.36 -24.71 -0.10
CA LYS A 213 -0.03 -24.10 -0.02
C LYS A 213 0.61 -24.22 -1.39
N LYS A 214 0.96 -23.10 -2.00
CA LYS A 214 1.60 -23.08 -3.31
C LYS A 214 2.68 -21.99 -3.37
N ASN A 215 3.86 -22.35 -3.84
CA ASN A 215 4.95 -21.44 -4.10
C ASN A 215 5.04 -21.18 -5.61
N TYR A 216 5.26 -19.93 -5.95
CA TYR A 216 5.47 -19.48 -7.32
C TYR A 216 6.86 -18.85 -7.41
N PRO A 217 7.81 -19.50 -8.09
CA PRO A 217 9.12 -18.92 -8.31
C PRO A 217 9.04 -17.70 -9.23
N VAL A 218 9.99 -16.80 -9.12
CA VAL A 218 10.18 -15.69 -10.05
C VAL A 218 11.37 -16.01 -10.95
N GLU A 219 11.25 -15.71 -12.24
CA GLU A 219 12.39 -15.81 -13.15
C GLU A 219 13.46 -14.76 -12.77
N PRO A 220 14.74 -15.14 -12.71
CA PRO A 220 15.81 -14.22 -12.40
C PRO A 220 15.91 -13.11 -13.47
N LEU A 221 15.68 -11.88 -13.07
CA LEU A 221 15.87 -10.71 -13.93
C LEU A 221 17.08 -9.91 -13.46
N LYS A 222 17.78 -9.27 -14.43
CA LYS A 222 18.84 -8.32 -14.09
C LYS A 222 18.16 -7.06 -13.53
N THR A 223 18.22 -6.92 -12.21
CA THR A 223 17.59 -5.80 -11.51
C THR A 223 18.42 -4.53 -11.69
N VAL A 224 17.78 -3.45 -12.11
CA VAL A 224 18.36 -2.10 -12.18
C VAL A 224 18.04 -1.33 -10.88
N SER A 225 16.83 -1.53 -10.34
CA SER A 225 16.36 -0.96 -9.08
C SER A 225 15.31 -1.89 -8.46
N THR A 226 15.25 -1.96 -7.13
CA THR A 226 14.22 -2.70 -6.39
C THR A 226 13.06 -1.81 -5.95
N ILE A 227 13.11 -0.50 -6.25
CA ILE A 227 12.02 0.43 -5.91
C ILE A 227 10.79 0.05 -6.72
N GLY A 228 9.67 -0.23 -6.02
CA GLY A 228 8.41 -0.63 -6.64
C GLY A 228 8.36 -2.08 -7.17
N ALA A 229 9.40 -2.88 -6.94
CA ALA A 229 9.44 -4.27 -7.45
C ALA A 229 8.39 -5.20 -6.79
N GLY A 230 7.80 -4.77 -5.69
CA GLY A 230 6.75 -5.51 -4.98
C GLY A 230 5.33 -5.01 -5.25
N ASP A 231 5.19 -3.95 -6.02
CA ASP A 231 3.92 -3.23 -6.21
C ASP A 231 3.11 -3.74 -7.41
#